data_6aa21a7e1e7cc4c538fe187cabadf6c7
#
_entry.id   6aa21a7e1e7cc4c538fe187cabadf6c7
#
_cell.length_a   1.000
_cell.length_b   1.000
_cell.length_c   1.000
_cell.angle_alpha   90.00
_cell.angle_beta   90.00
_cell.angle_gamma   90.00
#
_symmetry.space_group_name_H-M   'P 1'
#
loop_
_entity.id
_entity.type
_entity.pdbx_description
1 polymer ?
#
loop_
_entity_poly.entity_id
_entity_poly.type
_entity_poly.pdbx_seq_one_letter_code
_entity_poly.pdbx_strand_id
1 'polypeptide(L)'
;MSNHVIETLRADQALVVVRASRIDDPVALCHALAAGGIRTVELTYTTPGLTDLLAQVSGRVDADAIVVGAGTVLSADQARAALAAGARFLVTPGLPPEAAEIVAEGHAAGAAVVLGALTPTEVLTATALGADAVKIFPARAVGPRYFSDLRGPYPEVALIPSGGVDEDNAAEFLRAGAIAVTAGTSVVQPADVDEARWEQITTNAARFRAALR
;
A
#
# COMPACT_ATOMS: atom_id res chain seq x y z
N MET A 1 -10.60 13.34 -12.17
CA MET A 1 -11.55 12.55 -11.34
C MET A 1 -10.72 11.98 -10.19
N SER A 2 -11.22 12.06 -8.94
CA SER A 2 -10.52 11.49 -7.79
C SER A 2 -10.44 9.96 -7.96
N ASN A 3 -9.28 9.36 -7.68
CA ASN A 3 -9.09 7.91 -7.80
C ASN A 3 -9.67 7.24 -6.54
N HIS A 4 -10.62 6.30 -6.72
CA HIS A 4 -11.28 5.59 -5.63
C HIS A 4 -10.28 4.97 -4.61
N VAL A 5 -9.13 4.49 -5.08
CA VAL A 5 -8.07 3.95 -4.21
C VAL A 5 -7.54 5.01 -3.25
N ILE A 6 -7.26 6.21 -3.75
CA ILE A 6 -6.73 7.32 -2.92
C ILE A 6 -7.81 7.82 -1.94
N GLU A 7 -9.08 7.82 -2.34
CA GLU A 7 -10.19 8.15 -1.43
C GLU A 7 -10.32 7.11 -0.31
N THR A 8 -10.24 5.82 -0.65
CA THR A 8 -10.26 4.73 0.35
C THR A 8 -9.07 4.82 1.30
N LEU A 9 -7.86 5.09 0.79
CA LEU A 9 -6.68 5.32 1.62
C LEU A 9 -6.86 6.48 2.59
N ARG A 10 -7.43 7.60 2.14
CA ARG A 10 -7.71 8.75 3.02
C ARG A 10 -8.77 8.44 4.07
N ALA A 11 -9.81 7.66 3.73
CA ALA A 11 -10.87 7.29 4.64
C ALA A 11 -10.42 6.29 5.71
N ASP A 12 -9.67 5.28 5.31
CA ASP A 12 -9.17 4.25 6.22
C ASP A 12 -7.87 4.68 6.92
N GLN A 13 -7.13 5.63 6.36
CA GLN A 13 -5.83 6.09 6.84
C GLN A 13 -4.79 4.96 6.99
N ALA A 14 -5.05 3.81 6.38
CA ALA A 14 -4.21 2.61 6.46
C ALA A 14 -4.13 1.87 5.13
N LEU A 15 -2.94 1.33 4.86
CA LEU A 15 -2.63 0.37 3.83
C LEU A 15 -1.91 -0.80 4.50
N VAL A 16 -2.36 -2.04 4.29
CA VAL A 16 -1.64 -3.21 4.79
C VAL A 16 -0.79 -3.82 3.69
N VAL A 17 0.52 -3.96 3.95
CA VAL A 17 1.45 -4.71 3.09
C VAL A 17 1.61 -6.13 3.61
N VAL A 18 1.28 -7.08 2.76
CA VAL A 18 1.44 -8.51 3.05
C VAL A 18 2.68 -9.05 2.35
N ARG A 19 3.58 -9.61 3.14
CA ARG A 19 4.75 -10.37 2.70
C ARG A 19 4.76 -11.71 3.38
N ALA A 20 4.54 -12.77 2.63
CA ALA A 20 4.53 -14.13 3.14
C ALA A 20 5.27 -15.05 2.16
N SER A 21 5.79 -16.16 2.65
CA SER A 21 6.38 -17.22 1.83
C SER A 21 5.36 -17.90 0.94
N ARG A 22 4.09 -17.93 1.39
CA ARG A 22 2.93 -18.50 0.75
C ARG A 22 1.65 -17.84 1.30
N ILE A 23 0.61 -17.74 0.47
CA ILE A 23 -0.74 -17.34 0.87
C ILE A 23 -1.71 -18.34 0.24
N ASP A 24 -2.27 -19.24 1.06
CA ASP A 24 -3.16 -20.30 0.56
C ASP A 24 -4.59 -19.80 0.30
N ASP A 25 -5.07 -18.83 1.08
CA ASP A 25 -6.38 -18.20 0.91
C ASP A 25 -6.27 -16.66 0.96
N PRO A 26 -5.94 -16.02 -0.17
CA PRO A 26 -5.82 -14.58 -0.25
C PRO A 26 -7.17 -13.86 -0.08
N VAL A 27 -8.28 -14.55 -0.36
CA VAL A 27 -9.63 -13.99 -0.19
C VAL A 27 -9.99 -13.88 1.29
N ALA A 28 -9.78 -14.96 2.07
CA ALA A 28 -10.00 -14.95 3.51
C ALA A 28 -9.11 -13.90 4.20
N LEU A 29 -7.85 -13.78 3.79
CA LEU A 29 -6.92 -12.75 4.28
C LEU A 29 -7.49 -11.33 4.05
N CYS A 30 -7.94 -11.03 2.84
CA CYS A 30 -8.51 -9.72 2.51
C CYS A 30 -9.78 -9.43 3.31
N HIS A 31 -10.67 -10.42 3.47
CA HIS A 31 -11.86 -10.29 4.31
C HIS A 31 -11.53 -10.08 5.79
N ALA A 32 -10.53 -10.76 6.32
CA ALA A 32 -10.08 -10.58 7.70
C ALA A 32 -9.57 -9.15 7.94
N LEU A 33 -8.80 -8.59 7.02
CA LEU A 33 -8.30 -7.21 7.08
C LEU A 33 -9.45 -6.19 7.01
N ALA A 34 -10.38 -6.40 6.07
CA ALA A 34 -11.54 -5.53 5.91
C ALA A 34 -12.47 -5.56 7.13
N ALA A 35 -12.68 -6.73 7.74
CA ALA A 35 -13.43 -6.89 8.98
C ALA A 35 -12.78 -6.13 10.16
N GLY A 36 -11.44 -6.00 10.16
CA GLY A 36 -10.67 -5.17 11.08
C GLY A 36 -10.65 -3.67 10.72
N GLY A 37 -11.33 -3.26 9.65
CA GLY A 37 -11.47 -1.85 9.23
C GLY A 37 -10.36 -1.34 8.31
N ILE A 38 -9.58 -2.22 7.68
CA ILE A 38 -8.54 -1.85 6.68
C ILE A 38 -8.88 -2.52 5.36
N ARG A 39 -9.31 -1.73 4.38
CA ARG A 39 -9.81 -2.23 3.09
C ARG A 39 -8.79 -2.19 1.97
N THR A 40 -7.65 -1.51 2.15
CA THR A 40 -6.61 -1.42 1.14
C THR A 40 -5.47 -2.39 1.46
N VAL A 41 -5.25 -3.37 0.57
CA VAL A 41 -4.32 -4.49 0.77
C VAL A 41 -3.30 -4.55 -0.37
N GLU A 42 -2.01 -4.45 -0.03
CA GLU A 42 -0.88 -4.59 -0.94
C GLU A 42 -0.33 -6.02 -0.84
N LEU A 43 -0.53 -6.85 -1.87
CA LEU A 43 0.18 -8.12 -2.05
C LEU A 43 1.47 -7.85 -2.83
N THR A 44 2.59 -8.45 -2.44
CA THR A 44 3.89 -8.06 -3.01
C THR A 44 4.49 -9.11 -3.93
N TYR A 45 5.28 -8.68 -4.94
CA TYR A 45 6.03 -9.56 -5.83
C TYR A 45 7.09 -10.41 -5.11
N THR A 46 7.36 -10.14 -3.84
CA THR A 46 8.21 -11.01 -3.00
C THR A 46 7.47 -12.25 -2.52
N THR A 47 6.15 -12.32 -2.67
CA THR A 47 5.35 -13.52 -2.46
C THR A 47 5.22 -14.27 -3.77
N PRO A 48 5.59 -15.56 -3.85
CA PRO A 48 5.46 -16.37 -5.06
C PRO A 48 4.01 -16.44 -5.56
N GLY A 49 3.82 -16.40 -6.89
CA GLY A 49 2.50 -16.54 -7.51
C GLY A 49 1.59 -15.32 -7.34
N LEU A 50 2.14 -14.13 -7.16
CA LEU A 50 1.37 -12.89 -6.93
C LEU A 50 0.21 -12.70 -7.90
N THR A 51 0.42 -12.92 -9.20
CA THR A 51 -0.62 -12.74 -10.21
C THR A 51 -1.81 -13.68 -10.01
N ASP A 52 -1.56 -14.91 -9.60
CA ASP A 52 -2.61 -15.88 -9.30
C ASP A 52 -3.38 -15.49 -8.03
N LEU A 53 -2.67 -14.97 -7.02
CA LEU A 53 -3.30 -14.44 -5.79
C LEU A 53 -4.21 -13.24 -6.10
N LEU A 54 -3.74 -12.30 -6.91
CA LEU A 54 -4.52 -11.14 -7.35
C LEU A 54 -5.77 -11.57 -8.12
N ALA A 55 -5.64 -12.49 -9.07
CA ALA A 55 -6.76 -13.01 -9.86
C ALA A 55 -7.82 -13.72 -8.97
N GLN A 56 -7.38 -14.47 -7.95
CA GLN A 56 -8.30 -15.09 -7.00
C GLN A 56 -9.08 -14.05 -6.20
N VAL A 57 -8.43 -12.98 -5.73
CA VAL A 57 -9.11 -11.92 -4.96
C VAL A 57 -10.04 -11.13 -5.88
N SER A 58 -9.57 -10.65 -7.03
CA SER A 58 -10.35 -9.81 -7.94
C SER A 58 -11.61 -10.48 -8.46
N GLY A 59 -11.60 -11.81 -8.59
CA GLY A 59 -12.76 -12.60 -9.04
C GLY A 59 -13.78 -12.93 -7.94
N ARG A 60 -13.47 -12.66 -6.67
CA ARG A 60 -14.30 -13.14 -5.53
C ARG A 60 -14.63 -12.06 -4.51
N VAL A 61 -14.00 -10.90 -4.60
CA VAL A 61 -14.16 -9.79 -3.63
C VAL A 61 -14.81 -8.63 -4.34
N ASP A 62 -15.76 -7.97 -3.67
CA ASP A 62 -16.32 -6.71 -4.14
C ASP A 62 -15.21 -5.64 -4.16
N ALA A 63 -14.90 -5.16 -5.35
CA ALA A 63 -13.81 -4.20 -5.59
C ALA A 63 -14.08 -2.80 -4.99
N ASP A 64 -15.34 -2.50 -4.66
CA ASP A 64 -15.70 -1.25 -3.97
C ASP A 64 -15.58 -1.40 -2.44
N ALA A 65 -15.68 -2.64 -1.94
CA ALA A 65 -15.54 -2.95 -0.52
C ALA A 65 -14.08 -3.22 -0.11
N ILE A 66 -13.27 -3.86 -0.97
CA ILE A 66 -11.87 -4.19 -0.68
C ILE A 66 -11.02 -3.88 -1.91
N VAL A 67 -10.01 -3.04 -1.73
CA VAL A 67 -9.10 -2.61 -2.79
C VAL A 67 -7.79 -3.38 -2.67
N VAL A 68 -7.50 -4.25 -3.64
CA VAL A 68 -6.26 -5.01 -3.67
C VAL A 68 -5.32 -4.47 -4.75
N GLY A 69 -4.02 -4.42 -4.44
CA GLY A 69 -3.00 -3.98 -5.37
C GLY A 69 -1.69 -4.76 -5.26
N ALA A 70 -0.79 -4.47 -6.18
CA ALA A 70 0.52 -5.09 -6.26
C ALA A 70 1.61 -4.19 -5.70
N GLY A 71 2.41 -4.73 -4.78
CA GLY A 71 3.60 -4.08 -4.25
C GLY A 71 4.91 -4.68 -4.75
N THR A 72 5.99 -3.95 -4.53
CA THR A 72 7.33 -4.31 -5.00
C THR A 72 7.37 -4.47 -6.52
N VAL A 73 6.63 -3.61 -7.23
CA VAL A 73 6.66 -3.53 -8.70
C VAL A 73 7.97 -2.85 -9.12
N LEU A 74 8.78 -3.53 -9.95
CA LEU A 74 10.10 -3.06 -10.35
C LEU A 74 10.24 -2.86 -11.86
N SER A 75 9.26 -3.30 -12.67
CA SER A 75 9.26 -3.17 -14.11
C SER A 75 7.87 -2.94 -14.68
N ALA A 76 7.77 -2.42 -15.89
CA ALA A 76 6.52 -2.26 -16.62
C ALA A 76 5.84 -3.61 -16.93
N ASP A 77 6.62 -4.66 -17.17
CA ASP A 77 6.08 -6.02 -17.36
C ASP A 77 5.37 -6.52 -16.10
N GLN A 78 5.96 -6.29 -14.91
CA GLN A 78 5.30 -6.62 -13.65
C GLN A 78 4.03 -5.78 -13.44
N ALA A 79 4.05 -4.49 -13.81
CA ALA A 79 2.88 -3.64 -13.74
C ALA A 79 1.75 -4.19 -14.61
N ARG A 80 2.01 -4.46 -15.89
CA ARG A 80 1.04 -5.05 -16.83
C ARG A 80 0.46 -6.37 -16.33
N ALA A 81 1.33 -7.27 -15.85
CA ALA A 81 0.89 -8.57 -15.33
C ALA A 81 -0.02 -8.43 -14.10
N ALA A 82 0.32 -7.55 -13.16
CA ALA A 82 -0.49 -7.30 -11.97
C ALA A 82 -1.86 -6.66 -12.33
N LEU A 83 -1.87 -5.68 -13.24
CA LEU A 83 -3.09 -5.03 -13.71
C LEU A 83 -4.01 -6.02 -14.43
N ALA A 84 -3.47 -6.86 -15.32
CA ALA A 84 -4.22 -7.91 -15.99
C ALA A 84 -4.81 -8.95 -15.00
N ALA A 85 -4.15 -9.16 -13.87
CA ALA A 85 -4.62 -10.01 -12.77
C ALA A 85 -5.62 -9.31 -11.83
N GLY A 86 -5.97 -8.03 -12.09
CA GLY A 86 -6.99 -7.30 -11.35
C GLY A 86 -6.48 -6.38 -10.25
N ALA A 87 -5.17 -6.08 -10.20
CA ALA A 87 -4.65 -5.08 -9.29
C ALA A 87 -5.28 -3.70 -9.56
N ARG A 88 -5.78 -3.05 -8.49
CA ARG A 88 -6.38 -1.72 -8.55
C ARG A 88 -5.39 -0.60 -8.23
N PHE A 89 -4.22 -0.93 -7.73
CA PHE A 89 -3.11 -0.01 -7.53
C PHE A 89 -1.76 -0.73 -7.62
N LEU A 90 -0.74 0.04 -7.91
CA LEU A 90 0.66 -0.41 -8.01
C LEU A 90 1.51 0.36 -7.01
N VAL A 91 2.43 -0.33 -6.34
CA VAL A 91 3.38 0.30 -5.40
C VAL A 91 4.80 -0.13 -5.75
N THR A 92 5.68 0.85 -5.90
CA THR A 92 7.11 0.61 -6.05
C THR A 92 7.85 0.85 -4.73
N PRO A 93 8.99 0.19 -4.47
CA PRO A 93 9.78 0.45 -3.26
C PRO A 93 10.68 1.70 -3.35
N GLY A 94 10.89 2.21 -4.56
CA GLY A 94 11.70 3.36 -4.92
C GLY A 94 11.31 3.83 -6.33
N LEU A 95 12.19 4.54 -7.02
CA LEU A 95 12.01 4.95 -8.41
C LEU A 95 12.74 3.96 -9.33
N PRO A 96 12.06 2.91 -9.88
CA PRO A 96 12.68 2.03 -10.87
C PRO A 96 12.95 2.79 -12.17
N PRO A 97 13.90 2.36 -13.01
CA PRO A 97 14.19 3.00 -14.30
C PRO A 97 12.93 3.17 -15.19
N GLU A 98 11.99 2.23 -15.11
CA GLU A 98 10.72 2.22 -15.87
C GLU A 98 9.56 2.89 -15.12
N ALA A 99 9.84 3.76 -14.14
CA ALA A 99 8.79 4.39 -13.32
C ALA A 99 7.75 5.15 -14.17
N ALA A 100 8.17 5.83 -15.23
CA ALA A 100 7.27 6.54 -16.14
C ALA A 100 6.31 5.58 -16.86
N GLU A 101 6.83 4.43 -17.33
CA GLU A 101 6.02 3.40 -18.00
C GLU A 101 5.05 2.73 -16.99
N ILE A 102 5.50 2.45 -15.78
CA ILE A 102 4.64 1.90 -14.70
C ILE A 102 3.48 2.85 -14.42
N VAL A 103 3.73 4.17 -14.36
CA VAL A 103 2.66 5.17 -14.17
C VAL A 103 1.70 5.17 -15.36
N ALA A 104 2.22 5.17 -16.58
CA ALA A 104 1.39 5.17 -17.80
C ALA A 104 0.49 3.92 -17.87
N GLU A 105 1.03 2.74 -17.61
CA GLU A 105 0.26 1.47 -17.59
C GLU A 105 -0.81 1.48 -16.49
N GLY A 106 -0.47 1.94 -15.27
CA GLY A 106 -1.43 2.05 -14.17
C GLY A 106 -2.59 2.97 -14.52
N HIS A 107 -2.31 4.16 -15.01
CA HIS A 107 -3.34 5.14 -15.37
C HIS A 107 -4.18 4.67 -16.57
N ALA A 108 -3.59 4.03 -17.57
CA ALA A 108 -4.32 3.46 -18.70
C ALA A 108 -5.33 2.37 -18.25
N ALA A 109 -5.00 1.64 -17.20
CA ALA A 109 -5.89 0.64 -16.59
C ALA A 109 -6.85 1.23 -15.53
N GLY A 110 -6.79 2.53 -15.25
CA GLY A 110 -7.59 3.19 -14.21
C GLY A 110 -7.13 2.86 -12.77
N ALA A 111 -5.92 2.32 -12.61
CA ALA A 111 -5.33 2.01 -11.32
C ALA A 111 -4.55 3.21 -10.76
N ALA A 112 -4.46 3.30 -9.42
CA ALA A 112 -3.59 4.25 -8.76
C ALA A 112 -2.12 3.78 -8.79
N VAL A 113 -1.18 4.71 -8.87
CA VAL A 113 0.25 4.41 -8.80
C VAL A 113 0.91 5.16 -7.64
N VAL A 114 1.53 4.40 -6.75
CA VAL A 114 2.26 4.89 -5.59
C VAL A 114 3.74 4.64 -5.82
N LEU A 115 4.50 5.67 -6.13
CA LEU A 115 5.95 5.55 -6.33
C LEU A 115 6.71 5.71 -5.01
N GLY A 116 7.73 4.88 -4.83
CA GLY A 116 8.62 4.95 -3.67
C GLY A 116 9.63 6.08 -3.78
N ALA A 117 9.96 6.71 -2.65
CA ALA A 117 10.98 7.75 -2.52
C ALA A 117 11.53 7.79 -1.08
N LEU A 118 12.69 8.39 -0.90
CA LEU A 118 13.22 8.72 0.42
C LEU A 118 13.69 10.18 0.51
N THR A 119 14.18 10.74 -0.58
CA THR A 119 14.74 12.10 -0.62
C THR A 119 13.76 13.11 -1.24
N PRO A 120 13.88 14.42 -0.95
CA PRO A 120 13.07 15.46 -1.59
C PRO A 120 13.14 15.44 -3.12
N THR A 121 14.31 15.13 -3.69
CA THR A 121 14.48 15.02 -5.15
C THR A 121 13.67 13.85 -5.71
N GLU A 122 13.67 12.71 -5.04
CA GLU A 122 12.87 11.55 -5.46
C GLU A 122 11.36 11.83 -5.32
N VAL A 123 10.93 12.53 -4.26
CA VAL A 123 9.54 12.98 -4.10
C VAL A 123 9.12 13.87 -5.26
N LEU A 124 9.96 14.87 -5.64
CA LEU A 124 9.70 15.72 -6.77
C LEU A 124 9.62 14.93 -8.07
N THR A 125 10.55 13.99 -8.28
CA THR A 125 10.58 13.15 -9.48
C THR A 125 9.33 12.27 -9.57
N ALA A 126 8.95 11.59 -8.47
CA ALA A 126 7.73 10.77 -8.42
C ALA A 126 6.48 11.59 -8.76
N THR A 127 6.38 12.80 -8.21
CA THR A 127 5.27 13.73 -8.47
C THR A 127 5.25 14.17 -9.95
N ALA A 128 6.42 14.52 -10.51
CA ALA A 128 6.54 14.94 -11.90
C ALA A 128 6.21 13.81 -12.90
N LEU A 129 6.44 12.56 -12.51
CA LEU A 129 6.04 11.38 -13.28
C LEU A 129 4.52 11.10 -13.21
N GLY A 130 3.79 11.78 -12.33
CA GLY A 130 2.35 11.64 -12.19
C GLY A 130 1.91 10.60 -11.15
N ALA A 131 2.75 10.26 -10.17
CA ALA A 131 2.33 9.39 -9.07
C ALA A 131 1.11 9.95 -8.32
N ASP A 132 0.11 9.12 -8.05
CA ASP A 132 -1.09 9.49 -7.27
C ASP A 132 -0.78 9.69 -5.78
N ALA A 133 0.25 9.00 -5.28
CA ALA A 133 0.83 9.19 -3.96
C ALA A 133 2.31 8.81 -3.97
N VAL A 134 3.06 9.24 -2.95
CA VAL A 134 4.47 8.93 -2.77
C VAL A 134 4.67 8.17 -1.46
N LYS A 135 5.22 6.98 -1.58
CA LYS A 135 5.59 6.11 -0.46
C LYS A 135 6.99 6.49 0.03
N ILE A 136 7.08 7.00 1.24
CA ILE A 136 8.39 7.26 1.89
C ILE A 136 8.89 5.96 2.54
N PHE A 137 9.98 5.40 1.99
CA PHE A 137 10.53 4.11 2.40
C PHE A 137 12.06 4.11 2.46
N PRO A 138 12.65 3.63 3.55
CA PRO A 138 12.02 3.17 4.80
C PRO A 138 11.74 4.33 5.77
N ALA A 139 10.50 4.51 6.20
CA ALA A 139 10.07 5.63 7.04
C ALA A 139 10.75 5.68 8.41
N ARG A 140 11.17 4.50 8.94
CA ARG A 140 11.94 4.41 10.19
C ARG A 140 13.28 5.18 10.16
N ALA A 141 13.83 5.42 8.97
CA ALA A 141 15.09 6.12 8.83
C ALA A 141 14.95 7.63 9.06
N VAL A 142 13.77 8.20 8.91
CA VAL A 142 13.53 9.64 8.89
C VAL A 142 12.52 10.11 9.95
N GLY A 143 11.54 9.28 10.30
CA GLY A 143 10.52 9.59 11.31
C GLY A 143 9.45 10.60 10.85
N PRO A 144 8.45 10.88 11.72
CA PRO A 144 7.30 11.73 11.35
C PRO A 144 7.65 13.16 11.01
N ARG A 145 8.65 13.78 11.70
CA ARG A 145 9.05 15.16 11.46
C ARG A 145 9.44 15.42 10.00
N TYR A 146 10.06 14.45 9.35
CA TYR A 146 10.43 14.54 7.94
C TYR A 146 9.24 14.78 7.01
N PHE A 147 8.07 14.23 7.33
CA PHE A 147 6.84 14.45 6.57
C PHE A 147 6.40 15.92 6.66
N SER A 148 6.47 16.51 7.84
CA SER A 148 6.20 17.95 8.01
C SER A 148 7.17 18.81 7.22
N ASP A 149 8.46 18.44 7.20
CA ASP A 149 9.50 19.17 6.45
C ASP A 149 9.27 19.06 4.93
N LEU A 150 8.88 17.89 4.42
CA LEU A 150 8.52 17.69 3.00
C LEU A 150 7.29 18.50 2.58
N ARG A 151 6.31 18.68 3.47
CA ARG A 151 5.10 19.44 3.16
C ARG A 151 5.36 20.94 2.96
N GLY A 152 6.48 21.48 3.43
CA GLY A 152 6.86 22.85 3.14
C GLY A 152 6.95 23.12 1.64
N PRO A 153 7.87 22.47 0.91
CA PRO A 153 8.01 22.62 -0.54
C PRO A 153 6.95 21.86 -1.35
N TYR A 154 6.31 20.82 -0.80
CA TYR A 154 5.39 19.93 -1.53
C TYR A 154 4.04 19.78 -0.79
N PRO A 155 3.25 20.86 -0.59
CA PRO A 155 2.05 20.85 0.24
C PRO A 155 0.94 19.91 -0.27
N GLU A 156 0.88 19.69 -1.60
CA GLU A 156 -0.17 18.90 -2.25
C GLU A 156 0.18 17.43 -2.42
N VAL A 157 1.43 17.03 -2.15
CA VAL A 157 1.85 15.63 -2.36
C VAL A 157 1.21 14.71 -1.34
N ALA A 158 0.53 13.67 -1.82
CA ALA A 158 -0.02 12.62 -0.98
C ALA A 158 1.12 11.70 -0.49
N LEU A 159 1.54 11.83 0.77
CA LEU A 159 2.63 11.06 1.36
C LEU A 159 2.11 9.87 2.16
N ILE A 160 2.78 8.71 2.04
CA ILE A 160 2.46 7.47 2.76
C ILE A 160 3.74 6.91 3.37
N PRO A 161 3.92 6.89 4.71
CA PRO A 161 5.06 6.23 5.35
C PRO A 161 4.97 4.73 5.23
N SER A 162 6.10 4.08 4.97
CA SER A 162 6.21 2.63 4.92
C SER A 162 7.54 2.15 5.52
N GLY A 163 7.49 1.04 6.25
CA GLY A 163 8.67 0.45 6.90
C GLY A 163 8.99 1.07 8.26
N GLY A 164 8.63 0.33 9.32
CA GLY A 164 8.77 0.72 10.72
C GLY A 164 7.62 1.56 11.26
N VAL A 165 6.44 1.39 10.66
CA VAL A 165 5.19 1.96 11.17
C VAL A 165 4.45 0.89 11.98
N ASP A 166 4.02 1.26 13.18
CA ASP A 166 3.28 0.44 14.13
C ASP A 166 2.24 1.28 14.89
N GLU A 167 1.58 0.68 15.87
CA GLU A 167 0.54 1.33 16.67
C GLU A 167 1.07 2.53 17.47
N ASP A 168 2.36 2.52 17.85
CA ASP A 168 2.95 3.53 18.73
C ASP A 168 3.27 4.84 17.97
N ASN A 169 3.54 4.75 16.65
CA ASN A 169 3.99 5.89 15.85
C ASN A 169 3.05 6.29 14.70
N ALA A 170 2.09 5.46 14.34
CA ALA A 170 1.22 5.67 13.18
C ALA A 170 0.46 7.01 13.22
N ALA A 171 -0.13 7.36 14.38
CA ALA A 171 -0.85 8.62 14.56
C ALA A 171 0.07 9.85 14.41
N GLU A 172 1.35 9.74 14.73
CA GLU A 172 2.30 10.84 14.58
C GLU A 172 2.58 11.13 13.09
N PHE A 173 2.71 10.10 12.25
CA PHE A 173 2.83 10.28 10.81
C PHE A 173 1.60 10.94 10.19
N LEU A 174 0.39 10.56 10.64
CA LEU A 174 -0.86 11.19 10.17
C LEU A 174 -0.90 12.66 10.56
N ARG A 175 -0.57 12.99 11.82
CA ARG A 175 -0.48 14.39 12.29
C ARG A 175 0.59 15.20 11.53
N ALA A 176 1.66 14.55 11.08
CA ALA A 176 2.70 15.16 10.26
C ALA A 176 2.28 15.35 8.79
N GLY A 177 1.08 14.91 8.41
CA GLY A 177 0.47 15.16 7.10
C GLY A 177 0.51 13.99 6.13
N ALA A 178 0.82 12.77 6.58
CA ALA A 178 0.58 11.57 5.79
C ALA A 178 -0.92 11.38 5.54
N ILE A 179 -1.31 10.94 4.33
CA ILE A 179 -2.72 10.66 4.00
C ILE A 179 -3.18 9.32 4.54
N ALA A 180 -2.27 8.38 4.68
CA ALA A 180 -2.44 7.06 5.23
C ALA A 180 -1.08 6.55 5.70
N VAL A 181 -1.04 5.48 6.47
CA VAL A 181 0.18 4.81 6.92
C VAL A 181 0.20 3.36 6.44
N THR A 182 1.39 2.80 6.21
CA THR A 182 1.53 1.41 5.78
C THR A 182 1.86 0.51 6.98
N ALA A 183 0.94 -0.37 7.34
CA ALA A 183 1.16 -1.45 8.28
C ALA A 183 1.74 -2.69 7.57
N GLY A 184 2.66 -3.36 8.21
CA GLY A 184 3.22 -4.64 7.76
C GLY A 184 3.02 -5.72 8.83
N THR A 185 4.12 -6.20 9.40
CA THR A 185 4.12 -7.25 10.43
C THR A 185 3.44 -6.85 11.75
N SER A 186 3.18 -5.58 11.98
CA SER A 186 2.33 -5.12 13.10
C SER A 186 0.89 -5.61 12.98
N VAL A 187 0.41 -5.86 11.75
CA VAL A 187 -0.96 -6.34 11.48
C VAL A 187 -0.95 -7.77 10.97
N VAL A 188 -0.11 -8.09 9.97
CA VAL A 188 -0.04 -9.41 9.35
C VAL A 188 1.33 -10.03 9.63
N GLN A 189 1.39 -10.93 10.58
CA GLN A 189 2.58 -11.72 10.82
C GLN A 189 2.61 -12.92 9.87
N PRO A 190 3.78 -13.31 9.31
CA PRO A 190 3.88 -14.46 8.42
C PRO A 190 3.28 -15.74 9.03
N ALA A 191 3.52 -15.99 10.32
CA ALA A 191 2.96 -17.15 11.03
C ALA A 191 1.41 -17.14 11.07
N ASP A 192 0.77 -15.95 11.13
CA ASP A 192 -0.69 -15.87 11.11
C ASP A 192 -1.27 -16.24 9.74
N VAL A 193 -0.53 -15.95 8.66
CA VAL A 193 -0.91 -16.36 7.30
C VAL A 193 -0.69 -17.85 7.11
N ASP A 194 0.48 -18.37 7.51
CA ASP A 194 0.86 -19.78 7.36
C ASP A 194 -0.10 -20.72 8.11
N GLU A 195 -0.64 -20.28 9.26
CA GLU A 195 -1.56 -21.04 10.11
C GLU A 195 -3.03 -20.64 9.93
N ALA A 196 -3.34 -19.81 8.92
CA ALA A 196 -4.70 -19.32 8.62
C ALA A 196 -5.42 -18.70 9.83
N ARG A 197 -4.70 -17.96 10.67
CA ARG A 197 -5.24 -17.31 11.89
C ARG A 197 -5.98 -16.01 11.54
N TRP A 198 -7.04 -16.11 10.74
CA TRP A 198 -7.77 -14.96 10.21
C TRP A 198 -8.38 -14.06 11.29
N GLU A 199 -8.90 -14.64 12.38
CA GLU A 199 -9.44 -13.89 13.53
C GLU A 199 -8.34 -13.07 14.23
N GLN A 200 -7.12 -13.58 14.32
CA GLN A 200 -5.98 -12.84 14.87
C GLN A 200 -5.63 -11.66 13.97
N ILE A 201 -5.61 -11.86 12.66
CA ILE A 201 -5.36 -10.78 11.69
C ILE A 201 -6.46 -9.70 11.79
N THR A 202 -7.73 -10.09 11.90
CA THR A 202 -8.84 -9.14 12.13
C THR A 202 -8.62 -8.34 13.42
N THR A 203 -8.25 -9.00 14.50
CA THR A 203 -7.99 -8.34 15.81
C THR A 203 -6.82 -7.37 15.71
N ASN A 204 -5.73 -7.77 15.08
CA ASN A 204 -4.56 -6.91 14.87
C ASN A 204 -4.91 -5.69 14.00
N ALA A 205 -5.66 -5.88 12.92
CA ALA A 205 -6.11 -4.81 12.04
C ALA A 205 -7.00 -3.80 12.79
N ALA A 206 -7.96 -4.29 13.58
CA ALA A 206 -8.84 -3.45 14.40
C ALA A 206 -8.05 -2.64 15.45
N ARG A 207 -7.07 -3.28 16.11
CA ARG A 207 -6.19 -2.62 17.08
C ARG A 207 -5.34 -1.53 16.40
N PHE A 208 -4.71 -1.85 15.27
CA PHE A 208 -3.94 -0.88 14.49
C PHE A 208 -4.84 0.30 14.04
N ARG A 209 -6.03 0.01 13.52
CA ARG A 209 -6.98 1.04 13.09
C ARG A 209 -7.43 1.97 14.24
N ALA A 210 -7.57 1.43 15.44
CA ALA A 210 -7.90 2.22 16.63
C ALA A 210 -6.77 3.17 17.05
N ALA A 211 -5.51 2.80 16.81
CA ALA A 211 -4.33 3.61 17.13
C ALA A 211 -4.09 4.79 16.16
N LEU A 212 -4.83 4.88 15.05
CA LEU A 212 -4.72 5.97 14.08
C LEU A 212 -5.45 7.27 14.51
N ARG A 213 -6.14 7.26 15.64
CA ARG A 213 -6.97 8.38 16.15
C ARG A 213 -6.21 9.31 17.07
#